data_a58d3763380ad2e7ca132f3a8815f3e2
#
_entry.id   a58d3763380ad2e7ca132f3a8815f3e2
#
_cell.length_a   1.000
_cell.length_b   1.000
_cell.length_c   1.000
_cell.angle_alpha   90.00
_cell.angle_beta   90.00
_cell.angle_gamma   90.00
#
_symmetry.space_group_name_H-M   'P 1'
#
loop_
_entity.id
_entity.type
_entity.pdbx_description
1 polymer ?
#
loop_
_entity_poly.entity_id
_entity_poly.type
_entity_poly.pdbx_seq_one_letter_code
_entity_poly.pdbx_strand_id
1 'polypeptide(L)'
;RDGKVTRHQLSDGSVGRFDFVIVGVGIIPAQDLAETAGLEIENGIAVDVYGRSSDPSIWAIGDCASFDHQGQKMRLESVQNAIDQAEVTAQNILGAKTPYQPEPWFWSDQYNVKLQIAGLNTGYSDVVARAEQTADSCSFWYYKGDTLLAVDAMNAPKAYMVGKRLLALGKSPPKAAISDPQTDL
;
A
#
# COMPACT_ATOMS: atom_id res chain seq x y z
N ARG A 1 -23.21 -1.56 -34.40
CA ARG A 1 -22.87 -1.61 -32.95
C ARG A 1 -21.90 -0.47 -32.71
N ASP A 2 -22.34 0.59 -32.09
CA ASP A 2 -21.67 1.91 -32.01
C ASP A 2 -20.52 1.98 -31.01
N GLY A 3 -19.94 0.82 -30.61
CA GLY A 3 -18.85 0.76 -29.64
C GLY A 3 -19.23 1.19 -28.21
N LYS A 4 -20.52 1.38 -27.92
CA LYS A 4 -20.98 1.76 -26.59
C LYS A 4 -21.32 0.53 -25.75
N VAL A 5 -20.81 0.50 -24.54
CA VAL A 5 -21.22 -0.48 -23.52
C VAL A 5 -22.53 0.02 -22.91
N THR A 6 -23.58 -0.80 -22.98
CA THR A 6 -24.94 -0.43 -22.51
C THR A 6 -25.50 -1.38 -21.47
N ARG A 7 -24.81 -2.50 -21.21
CA ARG A 7 -25.22 -3.50 -20.23
C ARG A 7 -24.01 -4.22 -19.64
N HIS A 8 -24.16 -4.71 -18.44
CA HIS A 8 -23.24 -5.64 -17.80
C HIS A 8 -23.96 -6.95 -17.48
N GLN A 9 -23.18 -8.01 -17.34
CA GLN A 9 -23.60 -9.26 -16.76
C GLN A 9 -22.67 -9.60 -15.59
N LEU A 10 -23.26 -9.88 -14.43
CA LEU A 10 -22.51 -10.30 -13.25
C LEU A 10 -22.25 -11.81 -13.26
N SER A 11 -21.38 -12.28 -12.38
CA SER A 11 -21.03 -13.70 -12.26
C SER A 11 -22.22 -14.59 -11.84
N ASP A 12 -23.22 -14.03 -11.17
CA ASP A 12 -24.47 -14.70 -10.81
C ASP A 12 -25.48 -14.79 -11.99
N GLY A 13 -25.10 -14.26 -13.15
CA GLY A 13 -25.93 -14.24 -14.36
C GLY A 13 -26.90 -13.05 -14.46
N SER A 14 -26.99 -12.20 -13.43
CA SER A 14 -27.82 -11.00 -13.47
C SER A 14 -27.34 -10.00 -14.52
N VAL A 15 -28.27 -9.30 -15.15
CA VAL A 15 -28.00 -8.33 -16.22
C VAL A 15 -28.59 -6.98 -15.85
N GLY A 16 -27.77 -5.94 -15.86
CA GLY A 16 -28.19 -4.56 -15.68
C GLY A 16 -27.89 -3.68 -16.89
N ARG A 17 -28.58 -2.55 -16.98
CA ARG A 17 -28.31 -1.49 -17.96
C ARG A 17 -27.75 -0.27 -17.26
N PHE A 18 -26.90 0.49 -17.93
CA PHE A 18 -26.29 1.71 -17.43
C PHE A 18 -25.99 2.68 -18.57
N ASP A 19 -25.82 3.94 -18.25
CA ASP A 19 -25.50 5.00 -19.22
C ASP A 19 -23.99 5.20 -19.36
N PHE A 20 -23.21 4.94 -18.26
CA PHE A 20 -21.76 5.02 -18.25
C PHE A 20 -21.16 4.06 -17.21
N VAL A 21 -19.88 3.79 -17.32
CA VAL A 21 -19.11 2.93 -16.40
C VAL A 21 -17.93 3.71 -15.86
N ILE A 22 -17.72 3.65 -14.56
CA ILE A 22 -16.50 4.10 -13.92
C ILE A 22 -15.67 2.86 -13.58
N VAL A 23 -14.41 2.85 -14.04
CA VAL A 23 -13.48 1.74 -13.82
C VAL A 23 -12.39 2.20 -12.86
N GLY A 24 -12.30 1.52 -11.70
CA GLY A 24 -11.28 1.76 -10.69
C GLY A 24 -10.59 0.45 -10.32
N VAL A 25 -9.69 -0.04 -11.18
CA VAL A 25 -9.04 -1.37 -11.07
C VAL A 25 -7.53 -1.29 -10.89
N GLY A 26 -7.03 -0.20 -10.35
CA GLY A 26 -5.61 0.07 -10.18
C GLY A 26 -5.08 1.06 -11.21
N ILE A 27 -3.77 1.29 -11.17
CA ILE A 27 -3.07 2.22 -12.05
C ILE A 27 -1.97 1.50 -12.85
N ILE A 28 -1.61 2.12 -13.97
CA ILE A 28 -0.42 1.81 -14.76
C ILE A 28 0.56 2.95 -14.53
N PRO A 29 1.81 2.68 -14.10
CA PRO A 29 2.78 3.75 -13.90
C PRO A 29 3.08 4.48 -15.21
N ALA A 30 3.16 5.82 -15.18
CA ALA A 30 3.56 6.62 -16.33
C ALA A 30 5.08 6.52 -16.51
N GLN A 31 5.52 5.57 -17.32
CA GLN A 31 6.93 5.21 -17.50
C GLN A 31 7.46 5.45 -18.94
N ASP A 32 6.62 5.91 -19.86
CA ASP A 32 6.93 6.05 -21.29
C ASP A 32 8.17 6.93 -21.55
N LEU A 33 8.34 8.00 -20.76
CA LEU A 33 9.50 8.88 -20.86
C LEU A 33 10.79 8.16 -20.47
N ALA A 34 10.74 7.34 -19.43
CA ALA A 34 11.86 6.55 -18.96
C ALA A 34 12.23 5.42 -19.96
N GLU A 35 11.23 4.77 -20.56
CA GLU A 35 11.43 3.80 -21.64
C GLU A 35 12.11 4.45 -22.85
N THR A 36 11.65 5.64 -23.24
CA THR A 36 12.25 6.40 -24.37
C THR A 36 13.70 6.78 -24.05
N ALA A 37 14.02 7.06 -22.80
CA ALA A 37 15.38 7.32 -22.34
C ALA A 37 16.25 6.08 -22.18
N GLY A 38 15.70 4.87 -22.42
CA GLY A 38 16.42 3.60 -22.32
C GLY A 38 16.69 3.16 -20.87
N LEU A 39 15.91 3.63 -19.90
CA LEU A 39 16.03 3.20 -18.51
C LEU A 39 15.47 1.79 -18.30
N GLU A 40 15.97 1.10 -17.29
CA GLU A 40 15.38 -0.16 -16.84
C GLU A 40 13.99 0.04 -16.27
N ILE A 41 13.05 -0.78 -16.77
CA ILE A 41 11.64 -0.75 -16.35
C ILE A 41 11.28 -2.10 -15.76
N GLU A 42 10.72 -2.09 -14.56
CA GLU A 42 10.22 -3.28 -13.86
C GLU A 42 8.95 -2.91 -13.08
N ASN A 43 7.80 -2.95 -13.76
CA ASN A 43 6.53 -2.45 -13.20
C ASN A 43 6.66 -1.02 -12.63
N GLY A 44 7.24 -0.11 -13.42
CA GLY A 44 7.67 1.22 -13.08
C GLY A 44 9.15 1.41 -13.37
N ILE A 45 9.70 2.58 -13.08
CA ILE A 45 11.12 2.89 -13.28
C ILE A 45 11.94 2.19 -12.21
N ALA A 46 12.78 1.24 -12.60
CA ALA A 46 13.63 0.51 -11.67
C ALA A 46 14.66 1.45 -11.03
N VAL A 47 14.70 1.50 -9.70
CA VAL A 47 15.67 2.28 -8.94
C VAL A 47 16.40 1.45 -7.90
N ASP A 48 17.60 1.89 -7.55
CA ASP A 48 18.37 1.33 -6.44
C ASP A 48 17.82 1.83 -5.08
N VAL A 49 18.40 1.36 -3.99
CA VAL A 49 18.02 1.75 -2.62
C VAL A 49 18.20 3.24 -2.32
N TYR A 50 18.86 3.98 -3.19
CA TYR A 50 19.09 5.41 -3.05
C TYR A 50 18.11 6.25 -3.89
N GLY A 51 17.27 5.62 -4.73
CA GLY A 51 16.34 6.27 -5.66
C GLY A 51 16.93 6.52 -7.05
N ARG A 52 18.12 6.00 -7.39
CA ARG A 52 18.81 6.22 -8.65
C ARG A 52 18.44 5.13 -9.66
N SER A 53 18.12 5.54 -10.90
CA SER A 53 17.80 4.63 -12.01
C SER A 53 19.06 3.94 -12.59
N SER A 54 18.86 3.19 -13.68
CA SER A 54 19.97 2.59 -14.45
C SER A 54 20.90 3.63 -15.09
N ASP A 55 20.44 4.87 -15.32
CA ASP A 55 21.30 6.01 -15.67
C ASP A 55 21.68 6.77 -14.38
N PRO A 56 22.97 6.95 -14.07
CA PRO A 56 23.43 7.59 -12.83
C PRO A 56 23.05 9.05 -12.68
N SER A 57 22.59 9.70 -13.75
CA SER A 57 22.14 11.10 -13.75
C SER A 57 20.64 11.22 -13.58
N ILE A 58 19.89 10.11 -13.60
CA ILE A 58 18.42 10.10 -13.56
C ILE A 58 17.95 9.36 -12.30
N TRP A 59 17.02 10.00 -11.60
CA TRP A 59 16.44 9.52 -10.36
C TRP A 59 14.93 9.41 -10.50
N ALA A 60 14.29 8.43 -9.85
CA ALA A 60 12.84 8.30 -9.85
C ALA A 60 12.31 8.06 -8.43
N ILE A 61 11.16 8.64 -8.15
CA ILE A 61 10.51 8.61 -6.83
C ILE A 61 8.99 8.49 -6.97
N GLY A 62 8.33 8.11 -5.89
CA GLY A 62 6.88 8.07 -5.78
C GLY A 62 6.26 6.91 -6.58
N ASP A 63 5.03 7.10 -7.02
CA ASP A 63 4.18 6.04 -7.59
C ASP A 63 4.76 5.37 -8.85
N CYS A 64 5.66 6.03 -9.57
CA CYS A 64 6.29 5.48 -10.76
C CYS A 64 7.62 4.73 -10.46
N ALA A 65 8.17 4.84 -9.26
CA ALA A 65 9.44 4.21 -8.90
C ALA A 65 9.25 2.78 -8.38
N SER A 66 9.98 1.83 -8.97
CA SER A 66 10.04 0.43 -8.52
C SER A 66 11.37 0.19 -7.82
N PHE A 67 11.33 -0.20 -6.56
CA PHE A 67 12.51 -0.38 -5.72
C PHE A 67 12.45 -1.69 -4.93
N ASP A 68 13.58 -2.13 -4.43
CA ASP A 68 13.65 -3.31 -3.57
C ASP A 68 13.22 -2.96 -2.13
N HIS A 69 12.25 -3.72 -1.62
CA HIS A 69 11.85 -3.68 -0.21
C HIS A 69 11.83 -5.10 0.34
N GLN A 70 12.72 -5.39 1.29
CA GLN A 70 12.85 -6.71 1.92
C GLN A 70 13.03 -7.87 0.91
N GLY A 71 13.80 -7.63 -0.17
CA GLY A 71 14.09 -8.60 -1.21
C GLY A 71 12.98 -8.81 -2.24
N GLN A 72 12.00 -7.93 -2.27
CA GLN A 72 10.92 -7.92 -3.26
C GLN A 72 10.84 -6.59 -3.98
N LYS A 73 10.76 -6.63 -5.31
CA LYS A 73 10.51 -5.43 -6.10
C LYS A 73 9.07 -4.99 -5.95
N MET A 74 8.88 -3.70 -5.65
CA MET A 74 7.54 -3.14 -5.47
C MET A 74 7.49 -1.65 -5.78
N ARG A 75 6.28 -1.17 -5.99
CA ARG A 75 5.92 0.24 -5.98
C ARG A 75 4.99 0.50 -4.80
N LEU A 76 5.15 1.61 -4.12
CA LEU A 76 4.26 2.05 -3.05
C LEU A 76 3.49 3.28 -3.54
N GLU A 77 2.22 3.07 -3.88
CA GLU A 77 1.31 4.09 -4.38
C GLU A 77 0.67 4.82 -3.19
N SER A 78 1.43 5.71 -2.56
CA SER A 78 0.92 6.51 -1.44
C SER A 78 1.57 7.88 -1.39
N VAL A 79 0.81 8.87 -0.95
CA VAL A 79 1.28 10.25 -0.76
C VAL A 79 2.50 10.29 0.15
N GLN A 80 2.47 9.53 1.26
CA GLN A 80 3.57 9.53 2.21
C GLN A 80 4.84 8.91 1.62
N ASN A 81 4.71 7.78 0.90
CA ASN A 81 5.87 7.21 0.21
C ASN A 81 6.50 8.19 -0.77
N ALA A 82 5.68 8.91 -1.53
CA ALA A 82 6.19 9.88 -2.49
C ALA A 82 6.97 11.00 -1.81
N ILE A 83 6.51 11.50 -0.66
CA ILE A 83 7.18 12.53 0.13
C ILE A 83 8.49 11.99 0.73
N ASP A 84 8.43 10.89 1.47
CA ASP A 84 9.58 10.33 2.19
C ASP A 84 10.69 9.89 1.23
N GLN A 85 10.31 9.27 0.11
CA GLN A 85 11.26 8.87 -0.93
C GLN A 85 11.90 10.08 -1.60
N ALA A 86 11.13 11.15 -1.83
CA ALA A 86 11.65 12.40 -2.40
C ALA A 86 12.69 13.03 -1.48
N GLU A 87 12.43 13.11 -0.17
CA GLU A 87 13.34 13.69 0.81
C GLU A 87 14.65 12.92 0.88
N VAL A 88 14.59 11.59 0.98
CA VAL A 88 15.79 10.73 1.03
C VAL A 88 16.56 10.81 -0.28
N THR A 89 15.86 10.77 -1.43
CA THR A 89 16.50 10.85 -2.74
C THR A 89 17.17 12.20 -2.96
N ALA A 90 16.54 13.31 -2.55
CA ALA A 90 17.16 14.64 -2.62
C ALA A 90 18.45 14.72 -1.82
N GLN A 91 18.50 14.13 -0.62
CA GLN A 91 19.72 14.03 0.18
C GLN A 91 20.79 13.16 -0.51
N ASN A 92 20.37 12.07 -1.18
CA ASN A 92 21.27 11.20 -1.91
C ASN A 92 21.88 11.88 -3.15
N ILE A 93 21.12 12.72 -3.84
CA ILE A 93 21.64 13.59 -4.92
C ILE A 93 22.74 14.51 -4.37
N LEU A 94 22.63 14.97 -3.13
CA LEU A 94 23.64 15.79 -2.45
C LEU A 94 24.77 14.96 -1.82
N GLY A 95 24.76 13.63 -1.98
CA GLY A 95 25.84 12.74 -1.57
C GLY A 95 25.67 12.06 -0.21
N ALA A 96 24.47 12.07 0.39
CA ALA A 96 24.25 11.48 1.72
C ALA A 96 24.41 9.95 1.75
N LYS A 97 24.08 9.24 0.66
CA LYS A 97 24.14 7.76 0.56
C LYS A 97 23.29 7.06 1.64
N THR A 98 22.09 7.55 1.88
CA THR A 98 21.14 6.98 2.83
C THR A 98 20.18 6.04 2.09
N PRO A 99 20.13 4.73 2.41
CA PRO A 99 19.17 3.82 1.82
C PRO A 99 17.72 4.20 2.19
N TYR A 100 16.83 4.17 1.22
CA TYR A 100 15.41 4.35 1.47
C TYR A 100 14.80 3.07 2.04
N GLN A 101 14.22 3.17 3.23
CA GLN A 101 13.54 2.08 3.93
C GLN A 101 12.16 2.55 4.36
N PRO A 102 11.12 2.33 3.55
CA PRO A 102 9.78 2.79 3.88
C PRO A 102 9.16 2.01 5.03
N GLU A 103 8.35 2.70 5.80
CA GLU A 103 7.33 2.12 6.67
C GLU A 103 5.97 2.28 5.98
N PRO A 104 5.48 1.28 5.21
CA PRO A 104 4.28 1.46 4.39
C PRO A 104 3.06 1.78 5.23
N TRP A 105 2.35 2.85 4.89
CA TRP A 105 1.04 3.15 5.43
C TRP A 105 0.19 3.94 4.43
N PHE A 106 -1.11 3.76 4.52
CA PHE A 106 -2.08 4.28 3.58
C PHE A 106 -3.31 4.76 4.32
N TRP A 107 -4.15 5.57 3.65
CA TRP A 107 -5.48 5.88 4.13
C TRP A 107 -6.45 6.02 2.97
N SER A 108 -7.73 5.84 3.27
CA SER A 108 -8.83 6.14 2.36
C SER A 108 -10.01 6.63 3.19
N ASP A 109 -10.61 7.72 2.75
CA ASP A 109 -11.84 8.24 3.38
C ASP A 109 -13.00 7.99 2.43
N GLN A 110 -14.02 7.26 2.90
CA GLN A 110 -15.22 6.92 2.16
C GLN A 110 -16.44 7.30 2.98
N TYR A 111 -17.07 8.42 2.65
CA TYR A 111 -18.15 9.01 3.45
C TYR A 111 -17.73 9.24 4.91
N ASN A 112 -18.36 8.51 5.85
CA ASN A 112 -18.06 8.54 7.28
C ASN A 112 -17.07 7.45 7.73
N VAL A 113 -16.54 6.65 6.81
CA VAL A 113 -15.57 5.59 7.10
C VAL A 113 -14.18 6.08 6.78
N LYS A 114 -13.32 6.13 7.79
CA LYS A 114 -11.89 6.36 7.65
C LYS A 114 -11.15 5.03 7.74
N LEU A 115 -10.58 4.59 6.63
CA LEU A 115 -9.68 3.45 6.57
C LEU A 115 -8.24 3.93 6.76
N GLN A 116 -7.51 3.34 7.69
CA GLN A 116 -6.08 3.54 7.89
C GLN A 116 -5.39 2.17 7.85
N ILE A 117 -4.33 2.06 7.07
CA ILE A 117 -3.58 0.82 6.85
C ILE A 117 -2.14 1.03 7.28
N ALA A 118 -1.59 0.11 8.07
CA ALA A 118 -0.18 0.04 8.39
C ALA A 118 0.40 -1.30 7.92
N GLY A 119 1.57 -1.27 7.29
CA GLY A 119 2.22 -2.46 6.74
C GLY A 119 1.67 -2.90 5.38
N LEU A 120 2.10 -4.07 4.95
CA LEU A 120 1.68 -4.70 3.70
C LEU A 120 1.18 -6.12 4.00
N ASN A 121 -0.05 -6.43 3.61
CA ASN A 121 -0.66 -7.74 3.87
C ASN A 121 -0.30 -8.83 2.86
N THR A 122 0.58 -8.55 1.90
CA THR A 122 0.97 -9.51 0.86
C THR A 122 1.52 -10.80 1.47
N GLY A 123 0.92 -11.93 1.11
CA GLY A 123 1.37 -13.26 1.55
C GLY A 123 0.90 -13.65 2.95
N TYR A 124 -0.11 -12.99 3.50
CA TYR A 124 -0.71 -13.41 4.77
C TYR A 124 -1.31 -14.81 4.71
N SER A 125 -1.30 -15.50 5.83
CA SER A 125 -1.96 -16.82 6.01
C SER A 125 -3.22 -16.74 6.86
N ASP A 126 -3.31 -15.71 7.73
CA ASP A 126 -4.40 -15.54 8.69
C ASP A 126 -4.81 -14.09 8.82
N VAL A 127 -6.11 -13.87 9.06
CA VAL A 127 -6.67 -12.56 9.39
C VAL A 127 -7.42 -12.66 10.70
N VAL A 128 -7.11 -11.79 11.63
CA VAL A 128 -7.83 -11.65 12.91
C VAL A 128 -8.67 -10.38 12.84
N ALA A 129 -10.00 -10.55 12.87
CA ALA A 129 -10.92 -9.44 12.98
C ALA A 129 -11.11 -9.07 14.46
N ARG A 130 -11.07 -7.79 14.76
CA ARG A 130 -11.34 -7.23 16.08
C ARG A 130 -12.48 -6.22 15.99
N ALA A 131 -13.53 -6.43 16.75
CA ALA A 131 -14.55 -5.43 17.00
C ALA A 131 -14.00 -4.36 17.94
N GLU A 132 -14.24 -3.10 17.61
CA GLU A 132 -13.79 -1.96 18.40
C GLU A 132 -14.96 -1.39 19.24
N GLN A 133 -14.75 -0.24 19.89
CA GLN A 133 -15.69 0.29 20.88
C GLN A 133 -17.03 0.76 20.30
N THR A 134 -17.11 1.09 19.01
CA THR A 134 -18.33 1.53 18.33
C THR A 134 -18.75 0.55 17.26
N ALA A 135 -20.04 0.49 16.95
CA ALA A 135 -20.59 -0.43 15.95
C ALA A 135 -20.01 -0.25 14.53
N ASP A 136 -19.53 0.98 14.22
CA ASP A 136 -18.98 1.34 12.92
C ASP A 136 -17.44 1.29 12.90
N SER A 137 -16.82 0.71 13.94
CA SER A 137 -15.37 0.60 14.03
C SER A 137 -14.91 -0.85 14.17
N CYS A 138 -13.90 -1.21 13.38
CA CYS A 138 -13.27 -2.53 13.42
C CYS A 138 -11.82 -2.44 12.94
N SER A 139 -11.05 -3.48 13.24
CA SER A 139 -9.72 -3.63 12.70
C SER A 139 -9.46 -5.09 12.26
N PHE A 140 -8.63 -5.22 11.23
CA PHE A 140 -8.22 -6.49 10.66
C PHE A 140 -6.69 -6.58 10.75
N TRP A 141 -6.20 -7.65 11.38
CA TRP A 141 -4.79 -7.87 11.65
C TRP A 141 -4.32 -9.06 10.84
N TYR A 142 -3.39 -8.82 9.94
CA TYR A 142 -2.90 -9.80 8.97
C TYR A 142 -1.62 -10.45 9.47
N TYR A 143 -1.59 -11.78 9.48
CA TYR A 143 -0.46 -12.56 9.96
C TYR A 143 0.05 -13.51 8.86
N LYS A 144 1.36 -13.76 8.88
CA LYS A 144 2.00 -14.90 8.21
C LYS A 144 2.58 -15.81 9.28
N GLY A 145 1.93 -16.95 9.53
CA GLY A 145 2.20 -17.73 10.74
C GLY A 145 1.93 -16.89 11.98
N ASP A 146 2.94 -16.64 12.80
CA ASP A 146 2.84 -15.81 14.00
C ASP A 146 3.39 -14.38 13.81
N THR A 147 3.82 -14.03 12.60
CA THR A 147 4.37 -12.71 12.30
C THR A 147 3.27 -11.76 11.81
N LEU A 148 3.12 -10.63 12.47
CA LEU A 148 2.23 -9.55 12.07
C LEU A 148 2.81 -8.85 10.82
N LEU A 149 2.00 -8.75 9.76
CA LEU A 149 2.37 -8.11 8.50
C LEU A 149 1.73 -6.74 8.30
N ALA A 150 0.45 -6.61 8.67
CA ALA A 150 -0.31 -5.40 8.43
C ALA A 150 -1.53 -5.29 9.36
N VAL A 151 -2.06 -4.08 9.45
CA VAL A 151 -3.32 -3.78 10.14
C VAL A 151 -4.15 -2.83 9.29
N ASP A 152 -5.39 -3.22 9.00
CA ASP A 152 -6.42 -2.35 8.44
C ASP A 152 -7.35 -1.91 9.56
N ALA A 153 -7.51 -0.60 9.74
CA ALA A 153 -8.32 -0.03 10.82
C ALA A 153 -9.40 0.89 10.23
N MET A 154 -10.66 0.50 10.40
CA MET A 154 -11.82 1.29 9.98
C MET A 154 -12.40 2.03 11.19
N ASN A 155 -12.36 3.35 11.18
CA ASN A 155 -12.77 4.21 12.29
C ASN A 155 -12.14 3.81 13.64
N ALA A 156 -10.95 3.19 13.61
CA ALA A 156 -10.25 2.62 14.75
C ALA A 156 -8.81 3.17 14.88
N PRO A 157 -8.64 4.47 15.16
CA PRO A 157 -7.32 5.12 15.15
C PRO A 157 -6.36 4.53 16.18
N LYS A 158 -6.87 4.02 17.32
CA LYS A 158 -6.03 3.34 18.34
C LYS A 158 -5.42 2.07 17.76
N ALA A 159 -6.21 1.21 17.12
CA ALA A 159 -5.74 -0.02 16.48
C ALA A 159 -4.68 0.27 15.41
N TYR A 160 -4.90 1.31 14.57
CA TYR A 160 -3.92 1.78 13.59
C TYR A 160 -2.59 2.19 14.24
N MET A 161 -2.64 3.04 15.27
CA MET A 161 -1.43 3.55 15.93
C MET A 161 -0.65 2.44 16.63
N VAL A 162 -1.36 1.52 17.29
CA VAL A 162 -0.75 0.35 17.93
C VAL A 162 -0.14 -0.57 16.87
N GLY A 163 -0.88 -0.88 15.81
CA GLY A 163 -0.40 -1.70 14.70
C GLY A 163 0.86 -1.13 14.06
N LYS A 164 0.84 0.16 13.73
CA LYS A 164 2.01 0.86 13.16
C LYS A 164 3.24 0.76 14.08
N ARG A 165 3.04 0.98 15.39
CA ARG A 165 4.14 0.87 16.36
C ARG A 165 4.67 -0.55 16.51
N LEU A 166 3.80 -1.56 16.51
CA LEU A 166 4.20 -2.97 16.59
C LEU A 166 5.02 -3.38 15.38
N LEU A 167 4.58 -3.00 14.18
CA LEU A 167 5.30 -3.25 12.93
C LEU A 167 6.70 -2.61 12.93
N ALA A 168 6.79 -1.34 13.30
CA ALA A 168 8.07 -0.63 13.40
C ALA A 168 9.04 -1.29 14.40
N LEU A 169 8.51 -1.90 15.46
CA LEU A 169 9.30 -2.62 16.48
C LEU A 169 9.55 -4.10 16.12
N GLY A 170 9.02 -4.60 15.00
CA GLY A 170 9.07 -6.02 14.64
C GLY A 170 8.37 -6.95 15.64
N LYS A 171 7.35 -6.43 16.34
CA LYS A 171 6.60 -7.19 17.36
C LYS A 171 5.29 -7.72 16.82
N SER A 172 4.98 -8.95 17.17
CA SER A 172 3.77 -9.64 16.76
C SER A 172 3.02 -10.14 17.99
N PRO A 173 1.93 -9.48 18.40
CA PRO A 173 1.13 -9.94 19.53
C PRO A 173 0.44 -11.26 19.18
N PRO A 174 0.13 -12.11 20.19
CA PRO A 174 -0.63 -13.33 19.97
C PRO A 174 -2.00 -13.03 19.35
N LYS A 175 -2.41 -13.83 18.36
CA LYS A 175 -3.71 -13.67 17.67
C LYS A 175 -4.90 -13.68 18.65
N ALA A 176 -4.82 -14.50 19.71
CA ALA A 176 -5.84 -14.56 20.75
C ALA A 176 -5.98 -13.23 21.51
N ALA A 177 -4.88 -12.51 21.76
CA ALA A 177 -4.94 -11.21 22.42
C ALA A 177 -5.57 -10.16 21.50
N ILE A 178 -5.33 -10.24 20.18
CA ILE A 178 -5.97 -9.34 19.21
C ILE A 178 -7.45 -9.62 19.06
N SER A 179 -7.87 -10.88 19.03
CA SER A 179 -9.29 -11.25 18.85
C SER A 179 -10.17 -10.93 20.05
N ASP A 180 -9.57 -10.76 21.22
CA ASP A 180 -10.30 -10.43 22.46
C ASP A 180 -10.49 -8.90 22.61
N PRO A 181 -11.72 -8.37 22.47
CA PRO A 181 -11.98 -6.94 22.60
C PRO A 181 -11.68 -6.38 23.99
N GLN A 182 -11.59 -7.23 25.02
CA GLN A 182 -11.27 -6.82 26.39
C GLN A 182 -9.76 -6.63 26.63
N THR A 183 -8.93 -7.22 25.77
CA THR A 183 -7.48 -6.99 25.82
C THR A 183 -7.18 -5.54 25.44
N ASP A 184 -6.51 -4.79 26.29
CA ASP A 184 -6.05 -3.44 25.96
C ASP A 184 -4.88 -3.49 24.98
N LEU A 185 -5.04 -2.80 23.86
CA LEU A 185 -4.03 -2.68 22.81
C LEU A 185 -3.09 -1.51 23.05
#